data_b5a40c7a2e97dc4bd9b03f9200d4d748
#
_entry.id   b5a40c7a2e97dc4bd9b03f9200d4d748
#
_cell.length_a   1.000
_cell.length_b   1.000
_cell.length_c   1.000
_cell.angle_alpha   90.00
_cell.angle_beta   90.00
_cell.angle_gamma   90.00
#
_symmetry.space_group_name_H-M   'P 1'
#
loop_
_entity.id
_entity.type
_entity.pdbx_description
1 polymer ?
#
loop_
_entity_poly.entity_id
_entity_poly.type
_entity_poly.pdbx_seq_one_letter_code
_entity_poly.pdbx_strand_id
1 'polypeptide(L)'
;MKKFTVKCFAIIAFILFILPVTKVEAAVQLDERIYYILVDRYVNGNSNNDFQINIEDPEAYHGGDIAGIINELPKIKQKGFTAINLSPIMESTSFTGFDTMDHQSINENFGTMEELQTLVEKAHEEDLMVIMDFVLSQVDPDHPFASEEQSNGLLDQPLAGLEYSSDSINYIMDSINFWVDQGVDGFHLYVNESTDPQLVQQIKETLADKAIILDGVEYDGVSMNHAFHEEAVNLLKQPGQSLAPLLEDESVMDPEQVNYMESVLTNRFTFETVREGYHPVTRWKLATTLLYTLPGSSLFYQGLEVPMDNGKAEPDLRMAELNKADEEIIQHIEKLASIRNVSPALTEGDFELVDQAGALTVFKRTAAEETMYIAINNDTKTQVSSLEDIGSDMQLTGLLEDNIVREHEDGTHRIVLERESSNLFIVEQSTGMNWFFIALMIAVFGGFIAFIIAYNIKVKRQTK
;
A
#
# COMPACT_ATOMS: atom_id res chain seq x y z
N MET A 1 82.63 36.80 -18.34
CA MET A 1 81.69 36.32 -19.39
C MET A 1 80.83 35.29 -18.77
N LYS A 2 79.62 35.67 -18.37
CA LYS A 2 78.64 34.79 -17.76
C LYS A 2 77.55 34.53 -18.79
N LYS A 3 77.29 33.23 -19.09
CA LYS A 3 76.21 32.81 -19.99
C LYS A 3 74.93 32.76 -19.21
N PHE A 4 73.95 33.54 -19.65
CA PHE A 4 72.54 33.43 -19.14
C PHE A 4 71.80 32.38 -19.95
N THR A 5 71.30 31.37 -19.29
CA THR A 5 70.42 30.34 -19.88
C THR A 5 68.99 30.72 -19.55
N VAL A 6 68.19 31.04 -20.54
CA VAL A 6 66.74 31.28 -20.42
C VAL A 6 66.06 29.93 -20.46
N LYS A 7 65.32 29.58 -19.37
CA LYS A 7 64.40 28.43 -19.31
C LYS A 7 62.99 28.90 -19.69
N CYS A 8 62.53 28.48 -20.87
CA CYS A 8 61.12 28.62 -21.25
C CYS A 8 60.27 27.63 -20.42
N PHE A 9 59.43 28.17 -19.59
CA PHE A 9 58.32 27.38 -18.96
C PHE A 9 57.11 27.37 -19.90
N ALA A 10 56.82 26.22 -20.51
CA ALA A 10 55.58 26.00 -21.24
C ALA A 10 54.48 25.75 -20.24
N ILE A 11 53.54 26.66 -20.08
CA ILE A 11 52.30 26.48 -19.31
C ILE A 11 51.31 25.75 -20.21
N ILE A 12 51.13 24.47 -19.98
CA ILE A 12 50.03 23.69 -20.58
C ILE A 12 48.75 24.00 -19.76
N ALA A 13 47.89 24.83 -20.31
CA ALA A 13 46.56 25.06 -19.77
C ALA A 13 45.71 23.82 -20.05
N PHE A 14 45.45 23.02 -19.00
CA PHE A 14 44.50 21.92 -19.05
C PHE A 14 43.11 22.52 -18.91
N ILE A 15 42.42 22.76 -20.02
CA ILE A 15 41.00 23.11 -20.01
C ILE A 15 40.21 21.82 -19.66
N LEU A 16 39.86 21.68 -18.39
CA LEU A 16 38.84 20.71 -17.97
C LEU A 16 37.50 21.17 -18.56
N PHE A 17 37.04 20.49 -19.60
CA PHE A 17 35.67 20.52 -20.04
C PHE A 17 34.84 19.87 -18.91
N ILE A 18 34.27 20.68 -18.02
CA ILE A 18 33.19 20.25 -17.12
C ILE A 18 31.96 20.12 -18.02
N LEU A 19 31.71 18.92 -18.53
CA LEU A 19 30.40 18.56 -19.03
C LEU A 19 29.43 18.70 -17.84
N PRO A 20 28.28 19.37 -18.00
CA PRO A 20 27.26 19.31 -16.97
C PRO A 20 26.89 17.83 -16.87
N VAL A 21 27.18 17.21 -15.72
CA VAL A 21 26.54 15.98 -15.33
C VAL A 21 25.08 16.42 -15.10
N THR A 22 24.24 16.20 -16.11
CA THR A 22 22.80 16.18 -15.89
C THR A 22 22.59 15.11 -14.81
N LYS A 23 22.26 15.53 -13.59
CA LYS A 23 21.61 14.64 -12.66
C LYS A 23 20.39 14.11 -13.43
N VAL A 24 20.42 12.85 -13.79
CA VAL A 24 19.17 12.12 -13.99
C VAL A 24 18.56 12.15 -12.60
N GLU A 25 17.60 13.02 -12.39
CA GLU A 25 16.74 12.92 -11.22
C GLU A 25 16.14 11.52 -11.32
N ALA A 26 16.48 10.67 -10.34
CA ALA A 26 15.86 9.38 -10.22
C ALA A 26 14.35 9.64 -10.17
N ALA A 27 13.57 8.90 -10.96
CA ALA A 27 12.11 8.91 -10.85
C ALA A 27 11.75 8.83 -9.38
N VAL A 28 10.75 9.59 -8.95
CA VAL A 28 10.29 9.58 -7.56
C VAL A 28 9.88 8.14 -7.26
N GLN A 29 10.70 7.44 -6.47
CA GLN A 29 10.38 6.07 -6.04
C GLN A 29 9.23 6.21 -5.06
N LEU A 30 8.06 5.71 -5.45
CA LEU A 30 6.90 5.70 -4.58
C LEU A 30 7.05 4.58 -3.54
N ASP A 31 6.89 4.90 -2.26
CA ASP A 31 6.74 3.93 -1.17
C ASP A 31 5.44 4.20 -0.40
N GLU A 32 4.35 4.34 -1.15
CA GLU A 32 3.08 4.81 -0.65
C GLU A 32 2.13 3.64 -0.31
N ARG A 33 1.28 3.86 0.68
CA ARG A 33 0.12 3.04 1.00
C ARG A 33 -1.11 3.77 0.50
N ILE A 34 -1.56 3.40 -0.69
CA ILE A 34 -2.56 4.12 -1.47
C ILE A 34 -3.94 3.54 -1.17
N TYR A 35 -4.86 4.37 -0.69
CA TYR A 35 -6.26 3.99 -0.52
C TYR A 35 -7.07 4.41 -1.74
N TYR A 36 -7.48 3.43 -2.56
CA TYR A 36 -8.26 3.68 -3.76
C TYR A 36 -9.74 3.84 -3.44
N ILE A 37 -10.34 4.89 -3.95
CA ILE A 37 -11.73 5.28 -3.71
C ILE A 37 -12.48 5.35 -5.05
N LEU A 38 -13.46 4.46 -5.26
CA LEU A 38 -14.49 4.62 -6.27
C LEU A 38 -15.53 5.61 -5.72
N VAL A 39 -15.47 6.85 -6.18
CA VAL A 39 -16.11 8.01 -5.54
C VAL A 39 -17.59 7.78 -5.30
N ASP A 40 -18.36 7.41 -6.35
CA ASP A 40 -19.81 7.16 -6.24
C ASP A 40 -20.16 6.04 -5.23
N ARG A 41 -19.28 5.09 -5.04
CA ARG A 41 -19.49 3.90 -4.19
C ARG A 41 -18.85 4.02 -2.80
N TYR A 42 -18.48 5.23 -2.38
CA TYR A 42 -17.82 5.43 -1.09
C TYR A 42 -18.76 5.97 -0.01
N VAL A 43 -18.83 7.24 0.19
CA VAL A 43 -19.67 7.88 1.23
C VAL A 43 -20.38 9.09 0.63
N ASN A 44 -21.70 9.20 0.85
CA ASN A 44 -22.48 10.37 0.52
C ASN A 44 -22.32 11.43 1.63
N GLY A 45 -21.74 12.57 1.31
CA GLY A 45 -21.53 13.70 2.23
C GLY A 45 -22.41 14.90 1.94
N ASN A 46 -22.97 15.01 0.72
CA ASN A 46 -23.74 16.16 0.27
C ASN A 46 -24.95 15.76 -0.56
N SER A 47 -26.11 15.66 0.05
CA SER A 47 -27.34 15.25 -0.65
C SER A 47 -27.87 16.27 -1.67
N ASN A 48 -27.24 17.41 -1.87
CA ASN A 48 -27.68 18.37 -2.89
C ASN A 48 -27.19 18.00 -4.30
N ASN A 49 -26.21 17.13 -4.42
CA ASN A 49 -25.70 16.59 -5.68
C ASN A 49 -26.20 15.16 -5.99
N ASP A 50 -27.22 14.69 -5.27
CA ASP A 50 -27.86 13.38 -5.44
C ASP A 50 -28.74 13.33 -6.71
N PHE A 51 -28.12 13.48 -7.89
CA PHE A 51 -28.86 13.45 -9.14
C PHE A 51 -29.01 12.01 -9.64
N GLN A 52 -30.26 11.60 -9.94
CA GLN A 52 -30.59 10.30 -10.51
C GLN A 52 -30.10 9.08 -9.68
N ILE A 53 -29.97 9.23 -8.38
CA ILE A 53 -29.59 8.13 -7.48
C ILE A 53 -30.64 7.02 -7.49
N ASN A 54 -30.18 5.78 -7.65
CA ASN A 54 -30.99 4.57 -7.49
C ASN A 54 -30.12 3.41 -6.94
N ILE A 55 -30.09 3.26 -5.63
CA ILE A 55 -29.29 2.25 -4.94
C ILE A 55 -29.75 0.80 -5.17
N GLU A 56 -30.92 0.59 -5.78
CA GLU A 56 -31.40 -0.75 -6.17
C GLU A 56 -30.88 -1.17 -7.55
N ASP A 57 -30.35 -0.23 -8.32
CA ASP A 57 -29.81 -0.45 -9.66
C ASP A 57 -28.27 -0.34 -9.61
N PRO A 58 -27.52 -1.43 -9.82
CA PRO A 58 -26.06 -1.41 -9.76
C PRO A 58 -25.42 -0.52 -10.84
N GLU A 59 -26.12 -0.20 -11.93
CA GLU A 59 -25.64 0.65 -13.02
C GLU A 59 -25.93 2.15 -12.77
N ALA A 60 -26.75 2.50 -11.78
CA ALA A 60 -27.07 3.89 -11.43
C ALA A 60 -26.08 4.49 -10.42
N TYR A 61 -26.11 5.82 -10.30
CA TYR A 61 -25.42 6.51 -9.22
C TYR A 61 -25.97 6.12 -7.84
N HIS A 62 -25.08 5.97 -6.84
CA HIS A 62 -25.42 5.66 -5.45
C HIS A 62 -25.13 6.83 -4.50
N GLY A 63 -24.50 7.90 -4.99
CA GLY A 63 -24.37 9.20 -4.30
C GLY A 63 -23.13 9.36 -3.44
N GLY A 64 -22.11 8.53 -3.57
CA GLY A 64 -20.81 8.81 -3.00
C GLY A 64 -20.20 10.07 -3.66
N ASP A 65 -19.55 10.92 -2.88
CA ASP A 65 -19.10 12.24 -3.32
C ASP A 65 -17.82 12.73 -2.61
N ILE A 66 -17.25 13.82 -3.13
CA ILE A 66 -16.04 14.45 -2.58
C ILE A 66 -16.27 14.90 -1.13
N ALA A 67 -17.46 15.40 -0.77
CA ALA A 67 -17.77 15.82 0.58
C ALA A 67 -17.75 14.64 1.57
N GLY A 68 -18.20 13.48 1.14
CA GLY A 68 -18.11 12.23 1.92
C GLY A 68 -16.68 11.78 2.14
N ILE A 69 -15.82 11.91 1.12
CA ILE A 69 -14.40 11.60 1.24
C ILE A 69 -13.71 12.52 2.25
N ILE A 70 -13.98 13.83 2.20
CA ILE A 70 -13.43 14.81 3.17
C ILE A 70 -13.73 14.39 4.61
N ASN A 71 -14.93 13.89 4.88
CA ASN A 71 -15.33 13.46 6.23
C ASN A 71 -14.57 12.20 6.71
N GLU A 72 -14.05 11.37 5.79
CA GLU A 72 -13.36 10.13 6.11
C GLU A 72 -11.83 10.23 6.13
N LEU A 73 -11.23 11.36 5.68
CA LEU A 73 -9.76 11.52 5.62
C LEU A 73 -9.05 11.20 6.94
N PRO A 74 -9.51 11.66 8.13
CA PRO A 74 -8.83 11.30 9.38
C PRO A 74 -8.83 9.80 9.67
N LYS A 75 -9.88 9.08 9.30
CA LYS A 75 -9.96 7.63 9.49
C LYS A 75 -9.10 6.87 8.48
N ILE A 76 -8.95 7.39 7.25
CA ILE A 76 -8.03 6.87 6.24
C ILE A 76 -6.59 7.01 6.77
N LYS A 77 -6.22 8.19 7.25
CA LYS A 77 -4.90 8.44 7.85
C LYS A 77 -4.62 7.55 9.06
N GLN A 78 -5.59 7.35 9.94
CA GLN A 78 -5.45 6.51 11.13
C GLN A 78 -5.07 5.06 10.77
N LYS A 79 -5.53 4.54 9.65
CA LYS A 79 -5.15 3.22 9.12
C LYS A 79 -3.75 3.19 8.49
N GLY A 80 -3.04 4.32 8.49
CA GLY A 80 -1.66 4.45 8.02
C GLY A 80 -1.51 4.58 6.51
N PHE A 81 -2.58 4.93 5.81
CA PHE A 81 -2.47 5.30 4.41
C PHE A 81 -1.74 6.63 4.27
N THR A 82 -1.02 6.78 3.18
CA THR A 82 -0.17 7.93 2.87
C THR A 82 -0.67 8.68 1.64
N ALA A 83 -1.53 8.04 0.86
CA ALA A 83 -2.19 8.63 -0.30
C ALA A 83 -3.63 8.13 -0.43
N ILE A 84 -4.49 8.97 -1.00
CA ILE A 84 -5.78 8.55 -1.56
C ILE A 84 -5.68 8.59 -3.08
N ASN A 85 -6.31 7.61 -3.76
CA ASN A 85 -6.48 7.61 -5.20
C ASN A 85 -7.98 7.68 -5.51
N LEU A 86 -8.39 8.72 -6.20
CA LEU A 86 -9.78 8.92 -6.60
C LEU A 86 -10.04 8.26 -7.96
N SER A 87 -11.11 7.48 -8.10
CA SER A 87 -11.60 7.11 -9.44
C SER A 87 -11.81 8.36 -10.30
N PRO A 88 -11.95 8.23 -11.64
CA PRO A 88 -12.13 9.41 -12.46
C PRO A 88 -13.32 10.26 -11.99
N ILE A 89 -13.08 11.54 -11.69
CA ILE A 89 -14.11 12.49 -11.22
C ILE A 89 -14.57 13.46 -12.31
N MET A 90 -14.01 13.31 -13.52
CA MET A 90 -14.33 14.16 -14.66
C MET A 90 -15.78 13.97 -15.11
N GLU A 91 -16.30 14.94 -15.89
CA GLU A 91 -17.63 14.84 -16.50
C GLU A 91 -17.73 13.55 -17.30
N SER A 92 -18.73 12.74 -16.97
CA SER A 92 -18.93 11.39 -17.50
C SER A 92 -20.42 11.01 -17.50
N THR A 93 -20.80 9.99 -18.25
CA THR A 93 -22.19 9.52 -18.28
C THR A 93 -22.46 8.41 -17.27
N SER A 94 -21.42 7.73 -16.78
CA SER A 94 -21.54 6.66 -15.79
C SER A 94 -20.99 7.06 -14.42
N PHE A 95 -21.42 6.33 -13.41
CA PHE A 95 -20.94 6.47 -12.04
C PHE A 95 -19.48 6.07 -11.87
N THR A 96 -18.90 5.35 -12.83
CA THR A 96 -17.50 4.89 -12.76
C THR A 96 -16.51 5.98 -13.17
N GLY A 97 -16.94 6.93 -14.00
CA GLY A 97 -16.11 7.99 -14.56
C GLY A 97 -15.16 7.56 -15.67
N PHE A 98 -15.10 6.27 -16.03
CA PHE A 98 -14.19 5.77 -17.09
C PHE A 98 -14.60 6.18 -18.50
N ASP A 99 -15.80 6.69 -18.68
CA ASP A 99 -16.41 7.22 -19.91
C ASP A 99 -16.36 8.75 -19.92
N THR A 100 -15.17 9.33 -19.77
CA THR A 100 -14.98 10.78 -19.70
C THR A 100 -15.52 11.49 -20.95
N MET A 101 -16.35 12.53 -20.73
CA MET A 101 -16.86 13.44 -21.77
C MET A 101 -16.10 14.77 -21.83
N ASP A 102 -15.67 15.28 -20.67
CA ASP A 102 -14.87 16.50 -20.55
C ASP A 102 -13.83 16.34 -19.44
N HIS A 103 -12.56 16.33 -19.82
CA HIS A 103 -11.45 16.15 -18.89
C HIS A 103 -11.16 17.37 -17.99
N GLN A 104 -11.85 18.49 -18.17
CA GLN A 104 -11.61 19.74 -17.40
C GLN A 104 -12.80 20.15 -16.52
N SER A 105 -13.84 19.31 -16.46
CA SER A 105 -15.03 19.53 -15.63
C SER A 105 -15.17 18.40 -14.61
N ILE A 106 -15.75 18.68 -13.44
CA ILE A 106 -16.14 17.65 -12.46
C ILE A 106 -17.56 17.21 -12.75
N ASN A 107 -17.82 15.91 -12.67
CA ASN A 107 -19.17 15.35 -12.74
C ASN A 107 -20.02 15.91 -11.58
N GLU A 108 -21.20 16.44 -11.91
CA GLU A 108 -22.07 17.13 -10.94
C GLU A 108 -22.53 16.21 -9.78
N ASN A 109 -22.53 14.87 -9.97
CA ASN A 109 -22.85 13.91 -8.92
C ASN A 109 -21.72 13.75 -7.90
N PHE A 110 -20.48 14.07 -8.26
CA PHE A 110 -19.32 13.92 -7.38
C PHE A 110 -18.99 15.18 -6.61
N GLY A 111 -19.46 16.34 -7.06
CA GLY A 111 -19.27 17.61 -6.37
C GLY A 111 -18.82 18.75 -7.26
N THR A 112 -18.14 19.70 -6.65
CA THR A 112 -17.70 20.95 -7.28
C THR A 112 -16.18 21.10 -7.22
N MET A 113 -15.65 22.01 -8.05
CA MET A 113 -14.22 22.38 -8.00
C MET A 113 -13.80 22.95 -6.62
N GLU A 114 -14.67 23.69 -5.94
CA GLU A 114 -14.42 24.20 -4.60
C GLU A 114 -14.32 23.06 -3.56
N GLU A 115 -15.17 22.04 -3.70
CA GLU A 115 -15.10 20.84 -2.85
C GLU A 115 -13.83 20.04 -3.12
N LEU A 116 -13.39 19.90 -4.36
CA LEU A 116 -12.11 19.25 -4.69
C LEU A 116 -10.91 20.00 -4.09
N GLN A 117 -10.86 21.32 -4.24
CA GLN A 117 -9.81 22.14 -3.64
C GLN A 117 -9.79 22.00 -2.11
N THR A 118 -10.98 21.93 -1.50
CA THR A 118 -11.13 21.66 -0.06
C THR A 118 -10.64 20.24 0.30
N LEU A 119 -10.93 19.23 -0.51
CA LEU A 119 -10.44 17.86 -0.33
C LEU A 119 -8.92 17.84 -0.33
N VAL A 120 -8.29 18.45 -1.35
CA VAL A 120 -6.82 18.51 -1.49
C VAL A 120 -6.20 19.20 -0.27
N GLU A 121 -6.72 20.38 0.12
CA GLU A 121 -6.26 21.10 1.32
C GLU A 121 -6.35 20.23 2.58
N LYS A 122 -7.48 19.57 2.80
CA LYS A 122 -7.70 18.72 3.97
C LYS A 122 -6.87 17.45 3.94
N ALA A 123 -6.67 16.84 2.78
CA ALA A 123 -5.78 15.69 2.63
C ALA A 123 -4.33 16.08 2.99
N HIS A 124 -3.86 17.23 2.52
CA HIS A 124 -2.52 17.74 2.85
C HIS A 124 -2.40 18.10 4.34
N GLU A 125 -3.45 18.61 5.01
CA GLU A 125 -3.46 18.82 6.47
C GLU A 125 -3.29 17.50 7.25
N GLU A 126 -3.73 16.37 6.68
CA GLU A 126 -3.55 15.01 7.24
C GLU A 126 -2.29 14.30 6.71
N ASP A 127 -1.39 14.99 6.00
CA ASP A 127 -0.23 14.39 5.32
C ASP A 127 -0.63 13.23 4.38
N LEU A 128 -1.70 13.41 3.60
CA LEU A 128 -2.15 12.48 2.56
C LEU A 128 -1.94 13.11 1.18
N MET A 129 -1.30 12.39 0.28
CA MET A 129 -1.26 12.75 -1.15
C MET A 129 -2.62 12.49 -1.81
N VAL A 130 -2.96 13.30 -2.81
CA VAL A 130 -4.16 13.11 -3.64
C VAL A 130 -3.74 12.71 -5.04
N ILE A 131 -3.96 11.45 -5.38
CA ILE A 131 -3.77 10.88 -6.72
C ILE A 131 -5.14 10.78 -7.38
N MET A 132 -5.22 10.98 -8.67
CA MET A 132 -6.46 10.94 -9.43
C MET A 132 -6.32 10.02 -10.65
N ASP A 133 -7.32 9.18 -10.86
CA ASP A 133 -7.42 8.41 -12.09
C ASP A 133 -7.58 9.31 -13.31
N PHE A 134 -6.86 9.00 -14.37
CA PHE A 134 -6.98 9.67 -15.66
C PHE A 134 -6.92 8.64 -16.79
N VAL A 135 -8.01 8.55 -17.54
CA VAL A 135 -8.15 7.55 -18.60
C VAL A 135 -7.60 8.10 -19.91
N LEU A 136 -6.49 7.53 -20.39
CA LEU A 136 -5.87 7.88 -21.66
C LEU A 136 -6.30 6.97 -22.81
N SER A 137 -6.78 5.78 -22.50
CA SER A 137 -7.05 4.74 -23.51
C SER A 137 -8.42 4.86 -24.20
N GLN A 138 -9.38 5.51 -23.53
CA GLN A 138 -10.78 5.53 -23.97
C GLN A 138 -11.52 6.75 -23.44
N VAL A 139 -12.64 7.08 -24.09
CA VAL A 139 -13.52 8.20 -23.76
C VAL A 139 -14.98 7.82 -24.09
N ASP A 140 -15.93 8.64 -23.64
CA ASP A 140 -17.31 8.53 -24.10
C ASP A 140 -17.40 8.71 -25.64
N PRO A 141 -18.27 7.99 -26.36
CA PRO A 141 -18.44 8.14 -27.78
C PRO A 141 -18.81 9.57 -28.25
N ASP A 142 -19.40 10.38 -27.39
CA ASP A 142 -19.75 11.78 -27.69
C ASP A 142 -18.58 12.76 -27.36
N HIS A 143 -17.43 12.27 -26.85
CA HIS A 143 -16.27 13.10 -26.61
C HIS A 143 -15.72 13.70 -27.92
N PRO A 144 -15.26 14.99 -27.93
CA PRO A 144 -14.78 15.65 -29.14
C PRO A 144 -13.64 14.96 -29.90
N PHE A 145 -12.86 14.13 -29.20
CA PHE A 145 -11.75 13.34 -29.76
C PHE A 145 -12.01 11.83 -29.68
N ALA A 146 -13.27 11.40 -29.65
CA ALA A 146 -13.62 10.00 -29.76
C ALA A 146 -13.24 9.46 -31.13
N SER A 147 -12.56 8.32 -31.20
CA SER A 147 -12.28 7.62 -32.44
C SER A 147 -13.55 6.90 -32.96
N GLU A 148 -13.57 6.58 -34.26
CA GLU A 148 -14.68 5.80 -34.85
C GLU A 148 -14.66 4.32 -34.39
N GLU A 149 -13.56 3.83 -33.85
CA GLU A 149 -13.41 2.47 -33.34
C GLU A 149 -14.00 2.36 -31.94
N GLN A 150 -15.06 1.58 -31.79
CA GLN A 150 -15.56 1.18 -30.48
C GLN A 150 -14.59 0.16 -29.86
N SER A 151 -14.14 0.42 -28.67
CA SER A 151 -13.40 -0.54 -27.87
C SER A 151 -14.34 -1.20 -26.84
N ASN A 152 -14.06 -2.45 -26.48
CA ASN A 152 -14.58 -2.98 -25.23
C ASN A 152 -13.90 -2.19 -24.12
N GLY A 153 -14.62 -1.27 -23.52
CA GLY A 153 -14.10 -0.40 -22.49
C GLY A 153 -13.75 -1.15 -21.22
N LEU A 154 -13.04 -0.48 -20.35
CA LEU A 154 -12.90 -0.90 -18.95
C LEU A 154 -14.31 -1.12 -18.39
N LEU A 155 -14.49 -2.19 -17.62
CA LEU A 155 -15.79 -2.59 -17.04
C LEU A 155 -16.88 -2.96 -18.07
N ASP A 156 -16.47 -3.50 -19.25
CA ASP A 156 -17.39 -3.96 -20.33
C ASP A 156 -18.37 -2.90 -20.87
N GLN A 157 -18.04 -1.61 -20.69
CA GLN A 157 -18.84 -0.51 -21.24
C GLN A 157 -18.47 -0.24 -22.71
N PRO A 158 -19.44 0.06 -23.59
CA PRO A 158 -19.16 0.43 -24.97
C PRO A 158 -18.56 1.85 -25.01
N LEU A 159 -17.25 1.96 -25.13
CA LEU A 159 -16.50 3.20 -25.17
C LEU A 159 -15.80 3.37 -26.51
N ALA A 160 -15.45 4.60 -26.85
CA ALA A 160 -14.61 4.92 -27.98
C ALA A 160 -13.14 5.00 -27.56
N GLY A 161 -12.22 4.65 -28.44
CA GLY A 161 -10.82 4.98 -28.24
C GLY A 161 -10.60 6.49 -28.30
N LEU A 162 -9.57 6.98 -27.63
CA LEU A 162 -9.13 8.37 -27.81
C LEU A 162 -8.36 8.50 -29.13
N GLU A 163 -8.69 9.51 -29.96
CA GLU A 163 -7.91 9.82 -31.16
C GLU A 163 -6.67 10.64 -30.78
N TYR A 164 -5.48 10.20 -31.21
CA TYR A 164 -4.21 10.89 -30.93
C TYR A 164 -3.80 11.79 -32.11
N SER A 165 -4.40 12.96 -32.18
CA SER A 165 -4.02 14.07 -33.04
C SER A 165 -3.23 15.12 -32.26
N SER A 166 -2.58 16.07 -32.93
CA SER A 166 -1.91 17.18 -32.24
C SER A 166 -2.87 17.98 -31.35
N ASP A 167 -4.14 18.12 -31.75
CA ASP A 167 -5.13 18.89 -31.02
C ASP A 167 -5.60 18.12 -29.78
N SER A 168 -5.84 16.81 -29.87
CA SER A 168 -6.19 15.99 -28.71
C SER A 168 -5.04 15.84 -27.73
N ILE A 169 -3.79 15.67 -28.19
CA ILE A 169 -2.61 15.62 -27.33
C ILE A 169 -2.47 16.94 -26.55
N ASN A 170 -2.60 18.10 -27.21
CA ASN A 170 -2.58 19.38 -26.52
C ASN A 170 -3.70 19.50 -25.49
N TYR A 171 -4.92 19.08 -25.85
CA TYR A 171 -6.07 19.10 -24.93
C TYR A 171 -5.83 18.22 -23.69
N ILE A 172 -5.29 17.01 -23.86
CA ILE A 172 -4.96 16.12 -22.75
C ILE A 172 -3.87 16.75 -21.86
N MET A 173 -2.82 17.31 -22.45
CA MET A 173 -1.75 17.98 -21.69
C MET A 173 -2.28 19.20 -20.92
N ASP A 174 -3.15 20.00 -21.54
CA ASP A 174 -3.81 21.13 -20.88
C ASP A 174 -4.71 20.66 -19.75
N SER A 175 -5.41 19.51 -19.92
CA SER A 175 -6.27 18.92 -18.89
C SER A 175 -5.46 18.41 -17.69
N ILE A 176 -4.33 17.75 -17.92
CA ILE A 176 -3.42 17.31 -16.85
C ILE A 176 -2.89 18.53 -16.08
N ASN A 177 -2.41 19.55 -16.78
CA ASN A 177 -1.95 20.78 -16.12
C ASN A 177 -3.06 21.49 -15.34
N PHE A 178 -4.29 21.47 -15.88
CA PHE A 178 -5.46 22.02 -15.18
C PHE A 178 -5.65 21.36 -13.80
N TRP A 179 -5.58 20.02 -13.70
CA TRP A 179 -5.72 19.32 -12.42
C TRP A 179 -4.52 19.52 -11.48
N VAL A 180 -3.30 19.62 -12.01
CA VAL A 180 -2.11 20.00 -11.24
C VAL A 180 -2.30 21.38 -10.60
N ASP A 181 -2.87 22.34 -11.34
CA ASP A 181 -3.17 23.67 -10.84
C ASP A 181 -4.25 23.67 -9.72
N GLN A 182 -5.10 22.62 -9.65
CA GLN A 182 -6.00 22.40 -8.53
C GLN A 182 -5.34 21.76 -7.30
N GLY A 183 -4.06 21.40 -7.38
CA GLY A 183 -3.27 20.89 -6.27
C GLY A 183 -3.16 19.36 -6.20
N VAL A 184 -3.57 18.62 -7.23
CA VAL A 184 -3.42 17.17 -7.33
C VAL A 184 -1.94 16.78 -7.32
N ASP A 185 -1.58 15.76 -6.53
CA ASP A 185 -0.19 15.32 -6.33
C ASP A 185 0.29 14.27 -7.32
N GLY A 186 -0.64 13.66 -8.04
CA GLY A 186 -0.29 12.63 -9.00
C GLY A 186 -1.48 12.09 -9.80
N PHE A 187 -1.15 11.19 -10.72
CA PHE A 187 -2.13 10.55 -11.58
C PHE A 187 -1.92 9.05 -11.66
N HIS A 188 -3.01 8.32 -11.64
CA HIS A 188 -3.07 6.93 -12.03
C HIS A 188 -3.64 6.88 -13.46
N LEU A 189 -2.77 6.56 -14.43
CA LEU A 189 -3.03 6.67 -15.85
C LEU A 189 -3.44 5.32 -16.44
N TYR A 190 -4.67 5.21 -16.92
CA TYR A 190 -5.13 4.02 -17.63
C TYR A 190 -4.72 4.09 -19.09
N VAL A 191 -3.88 3.13 -19.50
CA VAL A 191 -3.27 3.05 -20.83
C VAL A 191 -3.55 1.69 -21.47
N ASN A 192 -3.54 1.62 -22.79
CA ASN A 192 -3.66 0.37 -23.56
C ASN A 192 -2.71 0.37 -24.76
N GLU A 193 -2.75 -0.68 -25.58
CA GLU A 193 -1.92 -0.83 -26.78
C GLU A 193 -2.12 0.28 -27.81
N SER A 194 -3.26 0.96 -27.79
CA SER A 194 -3.57 2.08 -28.70
C SER A 194 -3.10 3.44 -28.16
N THR A 195 -2.71 3.54 -26.89
CA THR A 195 -2.25 4.78 -26.29
C THR A 195 -0.94 5.22 -26.91
N ASP A 196 -0.84 6.50 -27.33
CA ASP A 196 0.37 7.03 -27.96
C ASP A 196 1.53 7.07 -26.94
N PRO A 197 2.61 6.31 -27.14
CA PRO A 197 3.76 6.30 -26.25
C PRO A 197 4.44 7.68 -26.10
N GLN A 198 4.33 8.54 -27.11
CA GLN A 198 4.90 9.88 -27.04
C GLN A 198 4.11 10.77 -26.08
N LEU A 199 2.79 10.62 -26.02
CA LEU A 199 1.94 11.30 -25.04
C LEU A 199 2.32 10.88 -23.63
N VAL A 200 2.43 9.57 -23.35
CA VAL A 200 2.83 9.05 -22.04
C VAL A 200 4.19 9.61 -21.62
N GLN A 201 5.17 9.61 -22.54
CA GLN A 201 6.49 10.19 -22.28
C GLN A 201 6.43 11.69 -21.98
N GLN A 202 5.63 12.44 -22.75
CA GLN A 202 5.46 13.89 -22.54
C GLN A 202 4.80 14.20 -21.19
N ILE A 203 3.82 13.39 -20.77
CA ILE A 203 3.21 13.51 -19.45
C ILE A 203 4.26 13.29 -18.36
N LYS A 204 5.05 12.21 -18.45
CA LYS A 204 6.12 11.90 -17.48
C LYS A 204 7.17 13.01 -17.38
N GLU A 205 7.55 13.59 -18.50
CA GLU A 205 8.49 14.72 -18.52
C GLU A 205 7.91 16.00 -17.91
N THR A 206 6.60 16.24 -18.13
CA THR A 206 5.89 17.41 -17.59
C THR A 206 5.66 17.28 -16.08
N LEU A 207 5.40 16.07 -15.60
CA LEU A 207 5.07 15.74 -14.22
C LEU A 207 6.23 15.07 -13.47
N ALA A 208 7.48 15.43 -13.77
CA ALA A 208 8.66 14.76 -13.20
C ALA A 208 8.74 14.82 -11.65
N ASP A 209 8.03 15.77 -11.03
CA ASP A 209 7.94 15.95 -9.57
C ASP A 209 6.63 15.40 -8.96
N LYS A 210 5.79 14.74 -9.76
CA LYS A 210 4.49 14.22 -9.36
C LYS A 210 4.47 12.68 -9.37
N ALA A 211 3.58 12.11 -8.58
CA ALA A 211 3.32 10.68 -8.62
C ALA A 211 2.64 10.27 -9.93
N ILE A 212 3.20 9.30 -10.65
CA ILE A 212 2.59 8.73 -11.85
C ILE A 212 2.58 7.21 -11.69
N ILE A 213 1.39 6.63 -11.76
CA ILE A 213 1.17 5.18 -11.77
C ILE A 213 0.54 4.83 -13.11
N LEU A 214 1.09 3.85 -13.80
CA LEU A 214 0.56 3.36 -15.08
C LEU A 214 -0.24 2.08 -14.85
N ASP A 215 -1.41 1.97 -15.47
CA ASP A 215 -2.24 0.76 -15.42
C ASP A 215 -2.62 0.33 -16.85
N GLY A 216 -2.33 -0.92 -17.18
CA GLY A 216 -2.62 -1.52 -18.48
C GLY A 216 -1.38 -2.14 -19.12
N VAL A 217 -0.88 -1.56 -20.23
CA VAL A 217 0.32 -2.07 -20.92
C VAL A 217 1.60 -1.59 -20.23
N GLU A 218 2.67 -2.37 -20.35
CA GLU A 218 3.96 -2.06 -19.78
C GLU A 218 4.60 -0.82 -20.45
N TYR A 219 4.94 0.15 -19.63
CA TYR A 219 5.79 1.28 -19.96
C TYR A 219 6.88 1.40 -18.89
N ASP A 220 8.00 2.03 -19.19
CA ASP A 220 9.01 2.35 -18.17
C ASP A 220 8.40 3.22 -17.06
N GLY A 221 8.69 2.93 -15.81
CA GLY A 221 8.28 3.69 -14.61
C GLY A 221 7.27 2.95 -13.75
N VAL A 222 6.75 3.64 -12.72
CA VAL A 222 5.85 3.04 -11.73
C VAL A 222 4.56 2.56 -12.38
N SER A 223 4.23 1.29 -12.20
CA SER A 223 3.05 0.66 -12.79
C SER A 223 2.35 -0.28 -11.83
N MET A 224 1.08 -0.60 -12.12
CA MET A 224 0.32 -1.60 -11.37
C MET A 224 0.90 -3.00 -11.60
N ASN A 225 1.14 -3.73 -10.52
CA ASN A 225 1.74 -5.06 -10.56
C ASN A 225 0.69 -6.16 -10.77
N HIS A 226 0.28 -6.36 -12.01
CA HIS A 226 -0.72 -7.37 -12.36
C HIS A 226 -0.24 -8.80 -12.09
N ALA A 227 1.06 -9.08 -12.32
CA ALA A 227 1.65 -10.39 -12.05
C ALA A 227 1.63 -10.72 -10.56
N PHE A 228 1.97 -9.74 -9.70
CA PHE A 228 1.85 -9.90 -8.25
C PHE A 228 0.38 -10.17 -7.85
N HIS A 229 -0.56 -9.39 -8.36
CA HIS A 229 -1.99 -9.56 -8.06
C HIS A 229 -2.45 -10.99 -8.35
N GLU A 230 -2.22 -11.47 -9.58
CA GLU A 230 -2.65 -12.79 -10.00
C GLU A 230 -2.06 -13.90 -9.11
N GLU A 231 -0.76 -13.86 -8.86
CA GLU A 231 -0.07 -14.87 -8.07
C GLU A 231 -0.42 -14.77 -6.58
N ALA A 232 -0.40 -13.57 -5.98
CA ALA A 232 -0.70 -13.36 -4.56
C ALA A 232 -2.14 -13.76 -4.21
N VAL A 233 -3.12 -13.42 -5.05
CA VAL A 233 -4.51 -13.86 -4.88
C VAL A 233 -4.59 -15.38 -4.94
N ASN A 234 -3.97 -16.02 -5.92
CA ASN A 234 -3.97 -17.47 -6.05
C ASN A 234 -3.37 -18.18 -4.83
N LEU A 235 -2.28 -17.64 -4.28
CA LEU A 235 -1.60 -18.21 -3.11
C LEU A 235 -2.37 -17.97 -1.80
N LEU A 236 -2.96 -16.77 -1.64
CA LEU A 236 -3.54 -16.34 -0.36
C LEU A 236 -5.05 -16.59 -0.24
N LYS A 237 -5.80 -16.82 -1.34
CA LYS A 237 -7.24 -17.09 -1.25
C LYS A 237 -7.58 -18.36 -0.46
N GLN A 238 -6.61 -19.28 -0.33
CA GLN A 238 -6.73 -20.51 0.43
C GLN A 238 -5.40 -20.86 1.13
N PRO A 239 -5.42 -21.62 2.24
CA PRO A 239 -4.19 -22.04 2.90
C PRO A 239 -3.48 -23.20 2.19
N GLY A 240 -2.24 -23.45 2.57
CA GLY A 240 -1.46 -24.62 2.17
C GLY A 240 -0.39 -24.36 1.14
N GLN A 241 -0.27 -23.13 0.62
CA GLN A 241 0.76 -22.74 -0.33
C GLN A 241 1.74 -21.74 0.29
N SER A 242 3.03 -21.91 -0.02
CA SER A 242 4.09 -20.98 0.38
C SER A 242 4.07 -19.72 -0.49
N LEU A 243 4.44 -18.59 0.10
CA LEU A 243 4.67 -17.35 -0.65
C LEU A 243 6.08 -17.26 -1.26
N ALA A 244 6.97 -18.22 -0.96
CA ALA A 244 8.35 -18.16 -1.43
C ALA A 244 8.48 -18.04 -2.96
N PRO A 245 7.73 -18.78 -3.80
CA PRO A 245 7.82 -18.60 -5.25
C PRO A 245 7.50 -17.20 -5.73
N LEU A 246 6.49 -16.55 -5.15
CA LEU A 246 6.15 -15.16 -5.43
C LEU A 246 7.29 -14.21 -5.05
N LEU A 247 7.91 -14.43 -3.89
CA LEU A 247 8.94 -13.57 -3.32
C LEU A 247 10.35 -13.82 -3.91
N GLU A 248 10.55 -14.91 -4.63
CA GLU A 248 11.77 -15.24 -5.39
C GLU A 248 11.76 -14.65 -6.81
N ASP A 249 10.60 -14.28 -7.32
CA ASP A 249 10.48 -13.75 -8.68
C ASP A 249 10.85 -12.25 -8.71
N GLU A 250 12.06 -11.95 -9.19
CA GLU A 250 12.57 -10.58 -9.29
C GLU A 250 11.69 -9.68 -10.17
N SER A 251 10.98 -10.25 -11.15
CA SER A 251 10.09 -9.47 -12.02
C SER A 251 8.80 -9.06 -11.31
N VAL A 252 8.39 -9.82 -10.29
CA VAL A 252 7.21 -9.54 -9.46
C VAL A 252 7.57 -8.67 -8.26
N MET A 253 8.83 -8.77 -7.79
CA MET A 253 9.32 -8.03 -6.61
C MET A 253 9.99 -6.71 -6.96
N ASP A 254 9.69 -6.14 -8.13
CA ASP A 254 10.17 -4.84 -8.56
C ASP A 254 9.58 -3.71 -7.67
N PRO A 255 10.42 -2.95 -6.94
CA PRO A 255 9.94 -1.88 -6.07
C PRO A 255 9.35 -0.67 -6.83
N GLU A 256 9.55 -0.58 -8.14
CA GLU A 256 8.89 0.41 -9.00
C GLU A 256 7.45 0.04 -9.36
N GLN A 257 6.97 -1.14 -8.91
CA GLN A 257 5.59 -1.56 -9.14
C GLN A 257 4.70 -1.40 -7.91
N VAL A 258 3.42 -1.14 -8.15
CA VAL A 258 2.40 -1.00 -7.10
C VAL A 258 1.71 -2.33 -6.87
N ASN A 259 1.97 -2.96 -5.73
CA ASN A 259 1.38 -4.24 -5.36
C ASN A 259 -0.06 -4.10 -4.88
N TYR A 260 -0.94 -5.03 -5.23
CA TYR A 260 -2.34 -4.99 -4.81
C TYR A 260 -2.97 -6.38 -4.77
N MET A 261 -4.05 -6.54 -3.98
CA MET A 261 -4.84 -7.76 -3.91
C MET A 261 -6.15 -7.67 -4.70
N GLU A 262 -6.68 -6.48 -4.86
CA GLU A 262 -7.90 -6.19 -5.61
C GLU A 262 -7.90 -4.75 -6.09
N SER A 263 -8.63 -4.46 -7.15
CA SER A 263 -8.85 -3.13 -7.71
C SER A 263 -10.28 -2.98 -8.21
N VAL A 264 -10.63 -1.81 -8.72
CA VAL A 264 -11.92 -1.57 -9.37
C VAL A 264 -12.15 -2.45 -10.60
N LEU A 265 -11.08 -2.94 -11.23
CA LEU A 265 -11.11 -3.76 -12.45
C LEU A 265 -11.03 -5.27 -12.17
N THR A 266 -10.90 -5.69 -10.92
CA THR A 266 -10.73 -7.10 -10.55
C THR A 266 -11.81 -7.60 -9.62
N ASN A 267 -11.92 -8.91 -9.47
CA ASN A 267 -12.72 -9.48 -8.40
C ASN A 267 -12.23 -9.05 -7.02
N ARG A 268 -13.14 -8.95 -6.07
CA ARG A 268 -12.78 -8.77 -4.67
C ARG A 268 -12.02 -9.99 -4.14
N PHE A 269 -10.95 -9.76 -3.41
CA PHE A 269 -10.20 -10.84 -2.76
C PHE A 269 -11.07 -11.64 -1.77
N THR A 270 -12.01 -10.97 -1.11
CA THR A 270 -13.03 -11.62 -0.28
C THR A 270 -13.87 -12.63 -1.08
N PHE A 271 -14.31 -12.25 -2.29
CA PHE A 271 -15.08 -13.14 -3.17
C PHE A 271 -14.26 -14.39 -3.54
N GLU A 272 -13.01 -14.23 -3.96
CA GLU A 272 -12.12 -15.34 -4.28
C GLU A 272 -11.91 -16.27 -3.07
N THR A 273 -11.74 -15.69 -1.89
CA THR A 273 -11.56 -16.43 -0.62
C THR A 273 -12.79 -17.23 -0.22
N VAL A 274 -13.97 -16.62 -0.30
CA VAL A 274 -15.24 -17.24 0.09
C VAL A 274 -15.61 -18.37 -0.89
N ARG A 275 -15.30 -18.22 -2.18
CA ARG A 275 -15.48 -19.31 -3.17
C ARG A 275 -14.68 -20.57 -2.82
N GLU A 276 -13.50 -20.42 -2.27
CA GLU A 276 -12.69 -21.54 -1.78
C GLU A 276 -13.14 -22.06 -0.40
N GLY A 277 -14.11 -21.40 0.24
CA GLY A 277 -14.71 -21.82 1.52
C GLY A 277 -13.94 -21.37 2.76
N TYR A 278 -13.09 -20.34 2.65
CA TYR A 278 -12.27 -19.83 3.76
C TYR A 278 -12.80 -18.51 4.32
N HIS A 279 -12.32 -18.15 5.51
CA HIS A 279 -12.77 -16.95 6.23
C HIS A 279 -12.02 -15.71 5.73
N PRO A 280 -12.69 -14.69 5.17
CA PRO A 280 -12.02 -13.57 4.51
C PRO A 280 -11.15 -12.75 5.46
N VAL A 281 -11.58 -12.50 6.71
CA VAL A 281 -10.81 -11.73 7.70
C VAL A 281 -9.42 -12.34 7.92
N THR A 282 -9.36 -13.67 8.08
CA THR A 282 -8.08 -14.38 8.26
C THR A 282 -7.18 -14.22 7.04
N ARG A 283 -7.72 -14.33 5.83
CA ARG A 283 -6.99 -14.18 4.57
C ARG A 283 -6.50 -12.75 4.38
N TRP A 284 -7.36 -11.76 4.66
CA TRP A 284 -6.99 -10.34 4.62
C TRP A 284 -5.89 -9.98 5.61
N LYS A 285 -5.86 -10.56 6.80
CA LYS A 285 -4.76 -10.32 7.76
C LYS A 285 -3.41 -10.79 7.22
N LEU A 286 -3.35 -11.92 6.51
CA LEU A 286 -2.11 -12.36 5.84
C LEU A 286 -1.75 -11.44 4.65
N ALA A 287 -2.73 -11.11 3.82
CA ALA A 287 -2.54 -10.25 2.65
C ALA A 287 -2.09 -8.83 3.05
N THR A 288 -2.70 -8.23 4.07
CA THR A 288 -2.29 -6.90 4.56
C THR A 288 -0.92 -6.93 5.22
N THR A 289 -0.57 -8.01 5.95
CA THR A 289 0.80 -8.19 6.45
C THR A 289 1.80 -8.18 5.30
N LEU A 290 1.53 -8.93 4.23
CA LEU A 290 2.39 -8.96 3.04
C LEU A 290 2.53 -7.56 2.44
N LEU A 291 1.42 -6.90 2.09
CA LEU A 291 1.42 -5.59 1.44
C LEU A 291 2.07 -4.46 2.28
N TYR A 292 1.96 -4.50 3.61
CA TYR A 292 2.59 -3.49 4.47
C TYR A 292 4.09 -3.71 4.69
N THR A 293 4.61 -4.90 4.40
CA THR A 293 5.99 -5.26 4.71
C THR A 293 6.89 -5.44 3.50
N LEU A 294 6.32 -5.55 2.29
CA LEU A 294 7.08 -5.54 1.06
C LEU A 294 7.65 -4.16 0.73
N PRO A 295 8.77 -4.09 -0.03
CA PRO A 295 9.26 -2.84 -0.59
C PRO A 295 8.29 -2.29 -1.66
N GLY A 296 8.41 -0.97 -1.95
CA GLY A 296 7.59 -0.29 -2.94
C GLY A 296 6.17 0.02 -2.46
N SER A 297 5.34 0.51 -3.37
CA SER A 297 3.97 0.95 -3.07
C SER A 297 2.98 -0.19 -3.03
N SER A 298 1.87 0.04 -2.29
CA SER A 298 0.74 -0.88 -2.31
C SER A 298 -0.57 -0.13 -2.41
N LEU A 299 -1.48 -0.65 -3.23
CA LEU A 299 -2.83 -0.11 -3.39
C LEU A 299 -3.85 -0.99 -2.66
N PHE A 300 -4.75 -0.34 -1.95
CA PHE A 300 -5.81 -0.95 -1.16
C PHE A 300 -7.15 -0.38 -1.60
N TYR A 301 -8.00 -1.21 -2.14
CA TYR A 301 -9.31 -0.78 -2.60
C TYR A 301 -10.28 -0.62 -1.43
N GLN A 302 -11.09 0.45 -1.45
CA GLN A 302 -12.13 0.73 -0.44
C GLN A 302 -12.97 -0.51 -0.12
N GLY A 303 -13.35 -0.67 1.14
CA GLY A 303 -14.18 -1.79 1.59
C GLY A 303 -13.41 -3.02 2.07
N LEU A 304 -12.07 -2.99 2.03
CA LEU A 304 -11.25 -4.04 2.66
C LEU A 304 -11.53 -4.13 4.18
N GLU A 305 -11.90 -3.02 4.81
CA GLU A 305 -12.25 -2.93 6.23
C GLU A 305 -13.52 -3.73 6.58
N VAL A 306 -14.35 -3.97 5.58
CA VAL A 306 -15.66 -4.66 5.71
C VAL A 306 -15.58 -6.10 5.21
N PRO A 307 -14.45 -6.59 4.73
CA PRO A 307 -14.22 -7.63 3.73
C PRO A 307 -15.38 -7.80 2.74
N MET A 308 -15.58 -6.76 1.91
CA MET A 308 -16.64 -6.76 0.90
C MET A 308 -16.40 -7.81 -0.18
N ASP A 309 -17.45 -8.47 -0.63
CA ASP A 309 -17.44 -9.37 -1.77
C ASP A 309 -18.06 -8.74 -3.03
N ASN A 310 -17.96 -9.41 -4.17
CA ASN A 310 -18.56 -8.98 -5.43
C ASN A 310 -20.10 -9.07 -5.46
N GLY A 311 -20.73 -9.74 -4.52
CA GLY A 311 -22.15 -9.99 -4.59
C GLY A 311 -22.54 -11.02 -5.64
N LYS A 312 -23.32 -10.63 -6.67
CA LYS A 312 -23.85 -11.54 -7.69
C LYS A 312 -23.24 -11.35 -9.06
N ALA A 313 -22.69 -10.17 -9.36
CA ALA A 313 -22.06 -9.81 -10.61
C ALA A 313 -20.55 -9.60 -10.40
N GLU A 314 -19.76 -9.78 -11.45
CA GLU A 314 -18.32 -9.61 -11.43
C GLU A 314 -17.92 -8.54 -12.46
N PRO A 315 -17.24 -7.46 -12.04
CA PRO A 315 -17.12 -6.93 -10.69
C PRO A 315 -18.41 -6.25 -10.24
N ASP A 316 -18.93 -6.59 -9.05
CA ASP A 316 -20.07 -5.88 -8.48
C ASP A 316 -19.56 -4.69 -7.65
N LEU A 317 -19.68 -3.50 -8.23
CA LEU A 317 -19.17 -2.25 -7.65
C LEU A 317 -20.15 -1.68 -6.61
N ARG A 318 -20.23 -2.31 -5.45
CA ARG A 318 -21.14 -1.93 -4.38
C ARG A 318 -20.65 -0.74 -3.58
N MET A 319 -21.64 -0.04 -2.98
CA MET A 319 -21.38 0.98 -1.96
C MET A 319 -20.58 0.41 -0.80
N ALA A 320 -19.54 1.12 -0.37
CA ALA A 320 -18.73 0.71 0.78
C ALA A 320 -19.52 0.86 2.08
N GLU A 321 -19.87 -0.26 2.72
CA GLU A 321 -20.63 -0.26 3.98
C GLU A 321 -19.69 -0.06 5.20
N LEU A 322 -18.95 1.06 5.25
CA LEU A 322 -17.93 1.32 6.27
C LEU A 322 -18.44 1.24 7.73
N ASN A 323 -19.76 1.38 7.94
CA ASN A 323 -20.38 1.18 9.24
C ASN A 323 -20.46 -0.30 9.69
N LYS A 324 -20.12 -1.23 8.81
CA LYS A 324 -20.01 -2.68 9.08
C LYS A 324 -18.56 -3.16 9.16
N ALA A 325 -17.63 -2.24 9.30
CA ALA A 325 -16.21 -2.54 9.32
C ALA A 325 -15.86 -3.58 10.41
N ASP A 326 -14.96 -4.50 10.06
CA ASP A 326 -14.48 -5.55 10.96
C ASP A 326 -13.35 -5.02 11.84
N GLU A 327 -13.56 -5.09 13.15
CA GLU A 327 -12.63 -4.53 14.14
C GLU A 327 -11.27 -5.27 14.14
N GLU A 328 -11.24 -6.57 13.85
CA GLU A 328 -9.97 -7.33 13.82
C GLU A 328 -9.09 -6.90 12.64
N ILE A 329 -9.68 -6.64 11.47
CA ILE A 329 -8.94 -6.14 10.31
C ILE A 329 -8.43 -4.73 10.57
N ILE A 330 -9.30 -3.83 11.08
CA ILE A 330 -8.90 -2.46 11.37
C ILE A 330 -7.72 -2.43 12.35
N GLN A 331 -7.84 -3.11 13.49
CA GLN A 331 -6.77 -3.17 14.48
C GLN A 331 -5.48 -3.77 13.93
N HIS A 332 -5.58 -4.77 13.05
CA HIS A 332 -4.42 -5.37 12.40
C HIS A 332 -3.72 -4.39 11.46
N ILE A 333 -4.48 -3.68 10.62
CA ILE A 333 -3.97 -2.66 9.70
C ILE A 333 -3.33 -1.50 10.47
N GLU A 334 -4.02 -0.95 11.48
CA GLU A 334 -3.49 0.14 12.32
C GLU A 334 -2.19 -0.26 13.03
N LYS A 335 -2.09 -1.50 13.48
CA LYS A 335 -0.87 -2.02 14.11
C LYS A 335 0.27 -2.16 13.12
N LEU A 336 0.02 -2.71 11.92
CA LEU A 336 1.00 -2.77 10.82
C LEU A 336 1.50 -1.38 10.42
N ALA A 337 0.58 -0.45 10.24
CA ALA A 337 0.88 0.94 9.92
C ALA A 337 1.75 1.60 11.01
N SER A 338 1.38 1.42 12.27
CA SER A 338 2.14 1.93 13.42
C SER A 338 3.57 1.39 13.45
N ILE A 339 3.76 0.10 13.16
CA ILE A 339 5.08 -0.52 13.09
C ILE A 339 5.88 0.06 11.91
N ARG A 340 5.28 0.10 10.71
CA ARG A 340 5.95 0.60 9.50
C ARG A 340 6.38 2.06 9.65
N ASN A 341 5.53 2.92 10.19
CA ASN A 341 5.81 4.36 10.34
C ASN A 341 7.05 4.68 11.19
N VAL A 342 7.50 3.76 12.03
CA VAL A 342 8.68 3.95 12.90
C VAL A 342 9.85 3.03 12.52
N SER A 343 9.69 2.18 11.51
CA SER A 343 10.68 1.18 11.11
C SER A 343 11.41 1.57 9.82
N PRO A 344 12.66 2.03 9.89
CA PRO A 344 13.49 2.20 8.69
C PRO A 344 13.65 0.91 7.88
N ALA A 345 13.68 -0.24 8.54
CA ALA A 345 13.77 -1.52 7.83
C ALA A 345 12.58 -1.76 6.91
N LEU A 346 11.36 -1.38 7.31
CA LEU A 346 10.17 -1.56 6.48
C LEU A 346 9.98 -0.48 5.42
N THR A 347 10.52 0.73 5.60
CA THR A 347 10.41 1.83 4.64
C THR A 347 11.54 1.83 3.61
N GLU A 348 12.79 1.70 4.05
CA GLU A 348 13.99 1.89 3.21
C GLU A 348 14.85 0.63 3.12
N GLY A 349 14.51 -0.45 3.86
CA GLY A 349 15.37 -1.62 4.02
C GLY A 349 15.42 -2.51 2.79
N ASP A 350 16.56 -3.15 2.60
CA ASP A 350 16.75 -4.22 1.63
C ASP A 350 15.86 -5.42 1.98
N PHE A 351 15.38 -6.12 0.95
CA PHE A 351 14.57 -7.32 1.06
C PHE A 351 15.43 -8.58 0.88
N GLU A 352 15.19 -9.61 1.70
CA GLU A 352 15.81 -10.93 1.53
C GLU A 352 14.84 -12.03 1.98
N LEU A 353 14.55 -12.99 1.10
CA LEU A 353 13.86 -14.23 1.49
C LEU A 353 14.82 -15.09 2.32
N VAL A 354 14.39 -15.52 3.52
CA VAL A 354 15.28 -16.18 4.49
C VAL A 354 15.02 -17.67 4.60
N ASP A 355 13.76 -18.08 4.75
CA ASP A 355 13.41 -19.50 4.98
C ASP A 355 11.98 -19.82 4.54
N GLN A 356 11.76 -21.10 4.26
CA GLN A 356 10.46 -21.66 3.95
C GLN A 356 10.30 -23.01 4.66
N ALA A 357 9.24 -23.15 5.45
CA ALA A 357 8.89 -24.40 6.13
C ALA A 357 7.41 -24.74 5.91
N GLY A 358 7.13 -25.67 5.00
CA GLY A 358 5.76 -25.91 4.53
C GLY A 358 5.21 -24.67 3.83
N ALA A 359 4.07 -24.15 4.31
CA ALA A 359 3.52 -22.88 3.83
C ALA A 359 3.85 -21.68 4.76
N LEU A 360 4.77 -21.83 5.69
CA LEU A 360 5.38 -20.71 6.41
C LEU A 360 6.50 -20.14 5.55
N THR A 361 6.44 -18.86 5.28
CA THR A 361 7.47 -18.09 4.57
C THR A 361 8.04 -17.05 5.51
N VAL A 362 9.37 -16.96 5.59
CA VAL A 362 10.07 -15.96 6.38
C VAL A 362 11.00 -15.15 5.47
N PHE A 363 10.84 -13.86 5.49
CA PHE A 363 11.74 -12.91 4.84
C PHE A 363 12.19 -11.83 5.83
N LYS A 364 13.24 -11.10 5.50
CA LYS A 364 13.71 -9.99 6.33
C LYS A 364 13.81 -8.71 5.52
N ARG A 365 13.66 -7.60 6.25
CA ARG A 365 13.95 -6.24 5.80
C ARG A 365 15.08 -5.68 6.67
N THR A 366 16.08 -5.05 6.04
CA THR A 366 17.26 -4.54 6.76
C THR A 366 17.61 -3.14 6.29
N ALA A 367 17.64 -2.18 7.21
CA ALA A 367 18.11 -0.82 6.96
C ALA A 367 18.97 -0.34 8.13
N ALA A 368 20.14 0.24 7.84
CA ALA A 368 21.07 0.76 8.83
C ALA A 368 21.38 -0.26 9.95
N GLU A 369 20.90 0.01 11.17
CA GLU A 369 21.10 -0.86 12.33
C GLU A 369 19.86 -1.69 12.70
N GLU A 370 18.79 -1.59 11.90
CA GLU A 370 17.54 -2.32 12.16
C GLU A 370 17.38 -3.51 11.20
N THR A 371 17.04 -4.67 11.75
CA THR A 371 16.63 -5.84 11.00
C THR A 371 15.29 -6.33 11.54
N MET A 372 14.35 -6.52 10.63
CA MET A 372 13.03 -7.03 10.92
C MET A 372 12.77 -8.31 10.12
N TYR A 373 12.40 -9.38 10.81
CA TYR A 373 11.93 -10.62 10.19
C TYR A 373 10.42 -10.62 10.12
N ILE A 374 9.90 -10.94 8.96
CA ILE A 374 8.46 -11.07 8.71
C ILE A 374 8.20 -12.55 8.45
N ALA A 375 7.28 -13.12 9.21
CA ALA A 375 6.89 -14.51 9.10
C ALA A 375 5.38 -14.60 8.80
N ILE A 376 5.01 -15.28 7.70
CA ILE A 376 3.63 -15.48 7.27
C ILE A 376 3.39 -16.97 7.11
N ASN A 377 2.55 -17.53 7.98
CA ASN A 377 2.17 -18.94 7.92
C ASN A 377 0.82 -19.10 7.22
N ASN A 378 0.86 -19.40 5.94
CA ASN A 378 -0.31 -19.71 5.12
C ASN A 378 -0.69 -21.21 5.18
N ASP A 379 -0.28 -21.96 6.22
CA ASP A 379 -0.61 -23.37 6.39
C ASP A 379 -1.84 -23.58 7.31
N THR A 380 -2.48 -24.72 7.17
CA THR A 380 -3.52 -25.20 8.09
C THR A 380 -2.97 -25.76 9.42
N LYS A 381 -1.65 -25.71 9.61
CA LYS A 381 -0.95 -26.21 10.78
C LYS A 381 0.04 -25.18 11.32
N THR A 382 0.36 -25.31 12.61
CA THR A 382 1.51 -24.65 13.19
C THR A 382 2.78 -25.07 12.47
N GLN A 383 3.60 -24.11 12.08
CA GLN A 383 4.88 -24.33 11.40
C GLN A 383 6.03 -23.71 12.22
N VAL A 384 7.23 -24.22 11.98
CA VAL A 384 8.45 -23.76 12.66
C VAL A 384 9.52 -23.46 11.62
N SER A 385 10.08 -22.27 11.68
CA SER A 385 11.26 -21.85 10.93
C SER A 385 12.45 -21.74 11.89
N SER A 386 13.63 -22.21 11.48
CA SER A 386 14.85 -22.20 12.31
C SER A 386 15.89 -21.29 11.65
N LEU A 387 16.18 -20.15 12.26
CA LEU A 387 17.09 -19.12 11.76
C LEU A 387 18.47 -19.26 12.44
N GLU A 388 19.55 -19.26 11.66
CA GLU A 388 20.91 -19.55 12.16
C GLU A 388 21.72 -18.27 12.42
N ASP A 389 21.53 -17.19 11.66
CA ASP A 389 22.46 -16.04 11.60
C ASP A 389 22.05 -14.81 12.42
N ILE A 390 21.33 -14.98 13.54
CA ILE A 390 20.84 -13.83 14.32
C ILE A 390 21.86 -13.36 15.38
N GLY A 391 22.75 -14.24 15.84
CA GLY A 391 23.73 -13.95 16.88
C GLY A 391 23.28 -14.38 18.28
N SER A 392 24.25 -14.83 19.10
CA SER A 392 23.97 -15.49 20.39
C SER A 392 23.45 -14.57 21.49
N ASP A 393 23.69 -13.28 21.38
CA ASP A 393 23.25 -12.24 22.36
C ASP A 393 22.00 -11.52 21.90
N MET A 394 21.41 -11.96 20.79
CA MET A 394 20.22 -11.33 20.20
C MET A 394 18.97 -12.14 20.51
N GLN A 395 17.85 -11.48 20.42
CA GLN A 395 16.51 -12.10 20.48
C GLN A 395 15.62 -11.48 19.40
N LEU A 396 14.55 -12.20 19.04
CA LEU A 396 13.49 -11.69 18.20
C LEU A 396 12.28 -11.35 19.07
N THR A 397 11.85 -10.10 19.03
CA THR A 397 10.65 -9.65 19.76
C THR A 397 9.51 -9.44 18.76
N GLY A 398 8.43 -10.19 18.95
CA GLY A 398 7.23 -10.12 18.11
C GLY A 398 6.46 -8.83 18.32
N LEU A 399 6.03 -8.22 17.23
CA LEU A 399 5.36 -6.92 17.22
C LEU A 399 3.86 -7.01 16.99
N LEU A 400 3.35 -7.99 16.23
CA LEU A 400 1.91 -8.23 16.08
C LEU A 400 1.37 -9.07 17.24
N GLU A 401 2.14 -10.05 17.65
CA GLU A 401 1.85 -10.85 18.84
C GLU A 401 3.05 -10.78 19.77
N ASP A 402 2.81 -10.50 21.06
CA ASP A 402 3.85 -10.34 22.08
C ASP A 402 4.50 -11.69 22.38
N ASN A 403 5.47 -12.11 21.57
CA ASN A 403 6.29 -13.28 21.82
C ASN A 403 7.77 -12.94 21.67
N ILE A 404 8.61 -13.67 22.39
CA ILE A 404 10.06 -13.50 22.35
C ILE A 404 10.69 -14.82 21.96
N VAL A 405 11.46 -14.79 20.87
CA VAL A 405 12.24 -15.92 20.40
C VAL A 405 13.70 -15.72 20.81
N ARG A 406 14.24 -16.64 21.58
CA ARG A 406 15.63 -16.63 22.03
C ARG A 406 16.42 -17.75 21.36
N GLU A 407 17.75 -17.62 21.40
CA GLU A 407 18.65 -18.66 20.94
C GLU A 407 18.36 -19.99 21.65
N HIS A 408 18.24 -21.04 20.88
CA HIS A 408 18.11 -22.40 21.35
C HIS A 408 19.49 -23.03 21.61
N GLU A 409 19.56 -24.17 22.31
CA GLU A 409 20.83 -24.86 22.65
C GLU A 409 21.69 -25.22 21.43
N ASP A 410 21.09 -25.34 20.25
CA ASP A 410 21.77 -25.64 18.99
C ASP A 410 22.22 -24.38 18.21
N GLY A 411 22.09 -23.19 18.80
CA GLY A 411 22.49 -21.92 18.19
C GLY A 411 21.43 -21.31 17.24
N THR A 412 20.24 -21.90 17.13
CA THR A 412 19.18 -21.41 16.24
C THR A 412 18.15 -20.58 16.99
N HIS A 413 17.49 -19.66 16.26
CA HIS A 413 16.28 -18.97 16.73
C HIS A 413 15.06 -19.55 16.03
N ARG A 414 14.11 -20.10 16.78
CA ARG A 414 12.97 -20.83 16.24
C ARG A 414 11.71 -20.00 16.28
N ILE A 415 11.30 -19.47 15.12
CA ILE A 415 10.01 -18.83 14.95
C ILE A 415 8.94 -19.92 14.85
N VAL A 416 7.99 -19.90 15.77
CA VAL A 416 6.82 -20.79 15.77
C VAL A 416 5.59 -19.94 15.51
N LEU A 417 4.89 -20.20 14.41
CA LEU A 417 3.63 -19.53 14.10
C LEU A 417 2.48 -20.54 14.03
N GLU A 418 1.36 -20.16 14.61
CA GLU A 418 0.12 -20.90 14.47
C GLU A 418 -0.34 -20.91 13.01
N ARG A 419 -1.30 -21.80 12.71
CA ARG A 419 -1.90 -21.84 11.37
C ARG A 419 -2.49 -20.48 10.99
N GLU A 420 -2.37 -20.14 9.70
CA GLU A 420 -3.04 -18.98 9.12
C GLU A 420 -2.80 -17.70 9.92
N SER A 421 -1.56 -17.47 10.35
CA SER A 421 -1.15 -16.31 11.14
C SER A 421 0.13 -15.67 10.62
N SER A 422 0.40 -14.45 11.03
CA SER A 422 1.62 -13.73 10.71
C SER A 422 2.15 -12.98 11.91
N ASN A 423 3.46 -12.73 11.94
CA ASN A 423 4.08 -11.85 12.92
C ASN A 423 5.32 -11.15 12.32
N LEU A 424 5.60 -9.98 12.85
CA LEU A 424 6.81 -9.22 12.59
C LEU A 424 7.71 -9.30 13.82
N PHE A 425 9.00 -9.52 13.60
CA PHE A 425 9.97 -9.68 14.67
C PHE A 425 11.11 -8.69 14.49
N ILE A 426 11.31 -7.81 15.46
CA ILE A 426 12.49 -6.96 15.51
C ILE A 426 13.64 -7.71 16.18
N VAL A 427 14.85 -7.58 15.61
CA VAL A 427 16.09 -8.10 16.20
C VAL A 427 16.60 -7.10 17.24
N GLU A 428 16.75 -7.53 18.47
CA GLU A 428 17.27 -6.69 19.55
C GLU A 428 18.19 -7.48 20.49
N GLN A 429 18.95 -6.77 21.32
CA GLN A 429 19.80 -7.43 22.32
C GLN A 429 18.96 -8.22 23.32
N SER A 430 19.36 -9.46 23.58
CA SER A 430 18.67 -10.31 24.54
C SER A 430 18.66 -9.67 25.92
N THR A 431 17.48 -9.32 26.39
CA THR A 431 17.30 -8.88 27.77
C THR A 431 17.43 -10.08 28.69
N GLY A 432 18.58 -10.21 29.34
CA GLY A 432 18.81 -11.26 30.34
C GLY A 432 17.73 -11.26 31.42
N MET A 433 17.82 -12.27 32.31
CA MET A 433 16.87 -12.41 33.41
C MET A 433 16.89 -11.14 34.31
N ASN A 434 15.74 -10.49 34.45
CA ASN A 434 15.63 -9.29 35.31
C ASN A 434 15.77 -9.66 36.79
N TRP A 435 17.03 -9.77 37.25
CA TRP A 435 17.36 -10.14 38.62
C TRP A 435 16.74 -9.20 39.67
N PHE A 436 16.53 -7.95 39.32
CA PHE A 436 15.85 -7.00 40.21
C PHE A 436 14.40 -7.39 40.46
N PHE A 437 13.67 -7.77 39.39
CA PHE A 437 12.28 -8.23 39.50
C PHE A 437 12.21 -9.53 40.33
N ILE A 438 13.11 -10.49 40.06
CA ILE A 438 13.17 -11.74 40.81
C ILE A 438 13.47 -11.49 42.29
N ALA A 439 14.45 -10.63 42.60
CA ALA A 439 14.77 -10.26 43.97
C ALA A 439 13.58 -9.57 44.67
N LEU A 440 12.86 -8.68 43.94
CA LEU A 440 11.65 -8.04 44.46
C LEU A 440 10.55 -9.06 44.77
N MET A 441 10.32 -10.02 43.85
CA MET A 441 9.35 -11.10 44.08
C MET A 441 9.72 -11.95 45.27
N ILE A 442 10.99 -12.35 45.40
CA ILE A 442 11.51 -13.10 46.58
C ILE A 442 11.29 -12.29 47.84
N ALA A 443 11.57 -10.98 47.83
CA ALA A 443 11.40 -10.12 49.00
C ALA A 443 9.92 -9.99 49.40
N VAL A 444 9.01 -9.83 48.45
CA VAL A 444 7.56 -9.75 48.72
C VAL A 444 7.02 -11.06 49.26
N PHE A 445 7.28 -12.19 48.58
CA PHE A 445 6.81 -13.51 49.05
C PHE A 445 7.48 -13.93 50.36
N GLY A 446 8.78 -13.72 50.48
CA GLY A 446 9.52 -14.00 51.72
C GLY A 446 9.02 -13.16 52.88
N GLY A 447 8.76 -11.86 52.66
CA GLY A 447 8.17 -10.96 53.65
C GLY A 447 6.77 -11.43 54.10
N PHE A 448 5.95 -11.85 53.14
CA PHE A 448 4.60 -12.37 53.43
C PHE A 448 4.65 -13.67 54.25
N ILE A 449 5.53 -14.61 53.92
CA ILE A 449 5.75 -15.84 54.70
C ILE A 449 6.26 -15.52 56.10
N ALA A 450 7.25 -14.63 56.22
CA ALA A 450 7.77 -14.20 57.53
C ALA A 450 6.68 -13.55 58.39
N PHE A 451 5.80 -12.72 57.77
CA PHE A 451 4.67 -12.13 58.48
C PHE A 451 3.69 -13.19 59.00
N ILE A 452 3.33 -14.20 58.19
CA ILE A 452 2.46 -15.31 58.63
C ILE A 452 3.08 -16.09 59.78
N ILE A 453 4.39 -16.38 59.70
CA ILE A 453 5.10 -17.09 60.78
C ILE A 453 5.11 -16.25 62.07
N ALA A 454 5.44 -14.97 62.00
CA ALA A 454 5.44 -14.06 63.12
C ALA A 454 4.04 -13.91 63.75
N TYR A 455 3.01 -13.80 62.93
CA TYR A 455 1.64 -13.74 63.38
C TYR A 455 1.24 -15.02 64.13
N ASN A 456 1.51 -16.20 63.60
CA ASN A 456 1.23 -17.48 64.20
C ASN A 456 1.98 -17.66 65.56
N ILE A 457 3.23 -17.21 65.66
CA ILE A 457 4.00 -17.23 66.89
C ILE A 457 3.36 -16.30 67.94
N LYS A 458 2.94 -15.09 67.52
CA LYS A 458 2.27 -14.11 68.38
C LYS A 458 0.94 -14.65 68.92
N VAL A 459 0.11 -15.25 68.07
CA VAL A 459 -1.15 -15.88 68.48
C VAL A 459 -0.94 -17.04 69.47
N LYS A 460 0.04 -17.93 69.23
CA LYS A 460 0.38 -19.02 70.16
C LYS A 460 0.92 -18.51 71.50
N ARG A 461 1.54 -17.33 71.60
CA ARG A 461 1.99 -16.70 72.87
C ARG A 461 0.85 -16.05 73.67
N GLN A 462 -0.27 -15.66 72.98
CA GLN A 462 -1.45 -15.08 73.64
C GLN A 462 -2.46 -16.12 74.14
N THR A 463 -2.33 -17.35 73.66
CA THR A 463 -3.20 -18.49 74.07
C THR A 463 -2.59 -19.42 75.10
N LYS A 464 -1.37 -19.07 75.57
CA LYS A 464 -0.75 -19.63 76.79
C LYS A 464 -0.75 -18.58 77.97
#